data_93713bd4df5bd242d6deae64409a64f0
#
_entry.id   93713bd4df5bd242d6deae64409a64f0
#
_cell.length_a   1.000
_cell.length_b   1.000
_cell.length_c   1.000
_cell.angle_alpha   90.00
_cell.angle_beta   90.00
_cell.angle_gamma   90.00
#
_symmetry.space_group_name_H-M   'P 1'
#
loop_
_entity.id
_entity.type
_entity.pdbx_description
1 polymer ?
#
loop_
_entity_poly.entity_id
_entity_poly.type
_entity_poly.pdbx_seq_one_letter_code
_entity_poly.pdbx_strand_id
1 'polypeptide(L)'
;MSVKLFGICGHGAGDPGACAGGQTEAALVRKLAARLKDLGGSYVQIGDMSVNWYDTNGIGKGHCPKGAMVLELHMDSASPSARGGHVIIKKGFTPDSFDKALASFIGSFMPGRASTIVGRSDLANPNRAASAGVNYRLLECGFITNDSDRAKFMNQMDDLARGILHAAGIGASSPVPEKPATPSVPGKLYRVQLGAFSIKSNAEKFAGELRSKGYKPIITHY
;
A
#
# COMPACT_ATOMS: atom_id res chain seq x y z
N MET A 1 -12.99 -13.93 16.73
CA MET A 1 -11.78 -13.06 16.75
C MET A 1 -12.24 -11.64 16.49
N SER A 2 -11.68 -10.65 17.19
CA SER A 2 -12.05 -9.24 17.00
C SER A 2 -11.34 -8.67 15.77
N VAL A 3 -12.02 -7.76 15.05
CA VAL A 3 -11.42 -6.96 13.97
C VAL A 3 -10.31 -6.10 14.56
N LYS A 4 -9.11 -6.19 13.98
CA LYS A 4 -7.95 -5.37 14.36
C LYS A 4 -7.85 -4.11 13.51
N LEU A 5 -8.05 -4.25 12.19
CA LEU A 5 -7.95 -3.16 11.22
C LEU A 5 -9.29 -2.97 10.50
N PHE A 6 -9.79 -1.75 10.52
CA PHE A 6 -10.95 -1.34 9.76
C PHE A 6 -10.52 -0.37 8.65
N GLY A 7 -10.57 -0.83 7.40
CA GLY A 7 -10.19 -0.03 6.24
C GLY A 7 -11.35 0.79 5.70
N ILE A 8 -11.10 2.04 5.35
CA ILE A 8 -12.04 2.94 4.68
C ILE A 8 -11.40 3.39 3.38
N CYS A 9 -12.19 3.39 2.29
CA CYS A 9 -11.74 3.94 1.02
C CYS A 9 -12.08 5.43 0.95
N GLY A 10 -11.12 6.27 0.64
CA GLY A 10 -11.38 7.64 0.24
C GLY A 10 -12.21 7.70 -1.04
N HIS A 11 -12.95 8.80 -1.20
CA HIS A 11 -13.78 9.07 -2.38
C HIS A 11 -14.85 8.00 -2.69
N GLY A 12 -15.45 8.01 -3.88
CA GLY A 12 -16.47 7.05 -4.32
C GLY A 12 -17.87 7.63 -4.37
N ALA A 13 -18.87 6.81 -4.67
CA ALA A 13 -20.26 7.23 -4.86
C ALA A 13 -20.40 8.42 -5.84
N GLY A 14 -19.66 8.37 -6.97
CA GLY A 14 -19.63 9.43 -7.99
C GLY A 14 -18.44 10.39 -7.87
N ASP A 15 -17.75 10.44 -6.73
CA ASP A 15 -16.50 11.19 -6.56
C ASP A 15 -15.30 10.30 -6.96
N PRO A 16 -14.59 10.60 -8.06
CA PRO A 16 -13.44 9.81 -8.50
C PRO A 16 -12.18 10.08 -7.67
N GLY A 17 -12.13 11.14 -6.86
CA GLY A 17 -10.90 11.68 -6.29
C GLY A 17 -9.97 12.24 -7.37
N ALA A 18 -8.69 12.27 -7.09
CA ALA A 18 -7.68 12.68 -8.07
C ALA A 18 -7.60 11.68 -9.24
N CYS A 19 -7.33 12.20 -10.45
CA CYS A 19 -7.26 11.41 -11.68
C CYS A 19 -5.93 11.66 -12.39
N ALA A 20 -5.21 10.60 -12.74
CA ALA A 20 -3.98 10.67 -13.55
C ALA A 20 -3.68 9.33 -14.22
N GLY A 21 -3.06 9.37 -15.40
CA GLY A 21 -2.63 8.18 -16.13
C GLY A 21 -3.75 7.17 -16.42
N GLY A 22 -4.96 7.64 -16.67
CA GLY A 22 -6.14 6.79 -16.90
C GLY A 22 -6.66 6.07 -15.65
N GLN A 23 -6.20 6.43 -14.46
CA GLN A 23 -6.64 5.89 -13.18
C GLN A 23 -7.36 6.96 -12.36
N THR A 24 -8.27 6.51 -11.47
CA THR A 24 -8.89 7.35 -10.44
C THR A 24 -8.45 6.89 -9.07
N GLU A 25 -8.27 7.79 -8.15
CA GLU A 25 -7.93 7.50 -6.77
C GLU A 25 -8.94 6.54 -6.14
N ALA A 26 -10.24 6.83 -6.29
CA ALA A 26 -11.33 5.99 -5.80
C ALA A 26 -11.21 4.53 -6.26
N ALA A 27 -10.84 4.28 -7.52
CA ALA A 27 -10.67 2.92 -8.03
C ALA A 27 -9.43 2.23 -7.46
N LEU A 28 -8.32 2.95 -7.34
CA LEU A 28 -7.06 2.40 -6.84
C LEU A 28 -7.13 2.02 -5.36
N VAL A 29 -7.68 2.89 -4.51
CA VAL A 29 -7.79 2.61 -3.08
C VAL A 29 -8.77 1.47 -2.78
N ARG A 30 -9.80 1.26 -3.61
CA ARG A 30 -10.71 0.10 -3.50
C ARG A 30 -10.02 -1.22 -3.84
N LYS A 31 -9.17 -1.23 -4.84
CA LYS A 31 -8.33 -2.42 -5.16
C LYS A 31 -7.42 -2.76 -3.98
N LEU A 32 -6.78 -1.76 -3.38
CA LEU A 32 -5.92 -1.96 -2.21
C LEU A 32 -6.74 -2.45 -1.00
N ALA A 33 -7.92 -1.87 -0.74
CA ALA A 33 -8.79 -2.28 0.35
C ALA A 33 -9.23 -3.75 0.21
N ALA A 34 -9.65 -4.16 -1.00
CA ALA A 34 -9.96 -5.55 -1.29
C ALA A 34 -8.76 -6.46 -1.02
N ARG A 35 -7.57 -6.04 -1.44
CA ARG A 35 -6.34 -6.82 -1.21
C ARG A 35 -5.95 -6.92 0.27
N LEU A 36 -6.15 -5.85 1.05
CA LEU A 36 -5.98 -5.88 2.51
C LEU A 36 -6.93 -6.89 3.16
N LYS A 37 -8.19 -6.94 2.70
CA LYS A 37 -9.18 -7.91 3.20
C LYS A 37 -8.78 -9.34 2.89
N ASP A 38 -8.37 -9.61 1.64
CA ASP A 38 -7.95 -10.94 1.21
C ASP A 38 -6.76 -11.46 2.03
N LEU A 39 -5.74 -10.65 2.20
CA LEU A 39 -4.51 -11.02 2.90
C LEU A 39 -4.65 -11.01 4.42
N GLY A 40 -5.48 -10.12 4.97
CA GLY A 40 -5.68 -9.96 6.42
C GLY A 40 -6.78 -10.84 7.00
N GLY A 41 -7.62 -11.45 6.16
CA GLY A 41 -8.65 -12.40 6.55
C GLY A 41 -9.64 -11.83 7.58
N SER A 42 -9.88 -12.60 8.65
CA SER A 42 -10.82 -12.22 9.71
C SER A 42 -10.36 -11.03 10.57
N TYR A 43 -9.08 -10.68 10.54
CA TYR A 43 -8.55 -9.53 11.28
C TYR A 43 -8.83 -8.18 10.60
N VAL A 44 -9.19 -8.21 9.31
CA VAL A 44 -9.48 -7.01 8.52
C VAL A 44 -10.95 -6.97 8.15
N GLN A 45 -11.57 -5.82 8.39
CA GLN A 45 -12.87 -5.48 7.84
C GLN A 45 -12.73 -4.22 6.99
N ILE A 46 -13.41 -4.18 5.86
CA ILE A 46 -13.50 -3.00 5.02
C ILE A 46 -14.90 -2.42 5.16
N GLY A 47 -14.96 -1.10 5.33
CA GLY A 47 -16.21 -0.36 5.31
C GLY A 47 -16.89 -0.46 3.95
N ASP A 48 -18.16 -0.08 3.88
CA ASP A 48 -18.91 -0.11 2.63
C ASP A 48 -18.17 0.69 1.54
N MET A 49 -17.72 0.01 0.51
CA MET A 49 -16.98 0.60 -0.62
C MET A 49 -17.89 1.28 -1.65
N SER A 50 -19.20 1.13 -1.53
CA SER A 50 -20.17 1.78 -2.44
C SER A 50 -20.48 3.22 -2.07
N VAL A 51 -20.11 3.63 -0.84
CA VAL A 51 -20.36 4.99 -0.33
C VAL A 51 -19.09 5.83 -0.25
N ASN A 52 -19.25 7.14 -0.25
CA ASN A 52 -18.21 8.09 0.15
C ASN A 52 -18.31 8.32 1.66
N TRP A 53 -17.30 7.88 2.41
CA TRP A 53 -17.29 8.00 3.88
C TRP A 53 -17.20 9.44 4.38
N TYR A 54 -16.64 10.33 3.57
CA TYR A 54 -16.65 11.76 3.84
C TYR A 54 -18.09 12.33 3.79
N ASP A 55 -18.84 12.06 2.71
CA ASP A 55 -20.17 12.61 2.51
C ASP A 55 -21.19 12.04 3.50
N THR A 56 -21.10 10.74 3.74
CA THR A 56 -22.03 10.05 4.66
C THR A 56 -21.73 10.31 6.13
N ASN A 57 -20.55 10.88 6.44
CA ASN A 57 -20.06 11.04 7.80
C ASN A 57 -20.07 9.70 8.61
N GLY A 58 -19.69 8.61 7.95
CA GLY A 58 -19.74 7.27 8.55
C GLY A 58 -18.91 7.15 9.84
N ILE A 59 -17.77 7.83 9.92
CA ILE A 59 -16.90 7.86 11.10
C ILE A 59 -17.62 8.54 12.27
N GLY A 60 -18.12 9.76 12.05
CA GLY A 60 -18.81 10.54 13.10
C GLY A 60 -20.11 9.90 13.55
N LYS A 61 -20.77 9.12 12.69
CA LYS A 61 -21.99 8.34 13.02
C LYS A 61 -21.72 7.01 13.73
N GLY A 62 -20.45 6.70 14.01
CA GLY A 62 -20.11 5.51 14.79
C GLY A 62 -20.14 4.20 14.01
N HIS A 63 -20.00 4.22 12.68
CA HIS A 63 -20.00 3.00 11.87
C HIS A 63 -18.66 2.24 11.95
N CYS A 64 -17.65 2.77 12.63
CA CYS A 64 -16.39 2.08 12.85
C CYS A 64 -16.49 1.07 14.01
N PRO A 65 -15.97 -0.15 13.89
CA PRO A 65 -15.96 -1.13 14.99
C PRO A 65 -15.17 -0.60 16.18
N LYS A 66 -15.74 -0.77 17.39
CA LYS A 66 -15.06 -0.36 18.62
C LYS A 66 -13.75 -1.11 18.81
N GLY A 67 -12.70 -0.37 19.16
CA GLY A 67 -11.36 -0.91 19.43
C GLY A 67 -10.55 -1.30 18.20
N ALA A 68 -11.09 -1.17 17.00
CA ALA A 68 -10.32 -1.37 15.78
C ALA A 68 -9.45 -0.14 15.47
N MET A 69 -8.26 -0.38 14.89
CA MET A 69 -7.49 0.66 14.23
C MET A 69 -8.18 1.02 12.91
N VAL A 70 -8.55 2.28 12.72
CA VAL A 70 -9.21 2.76 11.50
C VAL A 70 -8.18 3.37 10.57
N LEU A 71 -8.12 2.88 9.34
CA LEU A 71 -7.22 3.32 8.29
C LEU A 71 -8.01 3.78 7.07
N GLU A 72 -7.97 5.06 6.76
CA GLU A 72 -8.52 5.61 5.53
C GLU A 72 -7.44 5.63 4.45
N LEU A 73 -7.76 5.12 3.26
CA LEU A 73 -6.83 4.94 2.15
C LEU A 73 -7.03 6.04 1.12
N HIS A 74 -5.94 6.71 0.75
CA HIS A 74 -5.87 7.78 -0.24
C HIS A 74 -4.64 7.67 -1.13
N MET A 75 -4.63 8.44 -2.20
CA MET A 75 -3.45 8.79 -2.98
C MET A 75 -3.41 10.31 -3.17
N ASP A 76 -2.32 10.92 -2.75
CA ASP A 76 -2.10 12.37 -2.82
C ASP A 76 -2.03 12.87 -4.29
N SER A 77 -2.24 14.15 -4.49
CA SER A 77 -2.21 14.80 -5.80
C SER A 77 -1.54 16.17 -5.71
N ALA A 78 -0.55 16.39 -6.57
CA ALA A 78 0.14 17.67 -6.71
C ALA A 78 0.82 17.74 -8.09
N SER A 79 1.92 18.50 -8.20
CA SER A 79 2.74 18.50 -9.41
C SER A 79 3.27 17.09 -9.73
N PRO A 80 3.54 16.73 -11.00
CA PRO A 80 4.08 15.42 -11.37
C PRO A 80 5.42 15.06 -10.73
N SER A 81 6.16 16.05 -10.23
CA SER A 81 7.42 15.84 -9.50
C SER A 81 7.22 15.52 -8.02
N ALA A 82 6.05 15.85 -7.44
CA ALA A 82 5.72 15.49 -6.06
C ALA A 82 5.58 13.98 -5.91
N ARG A 83 6.16 13.41 -4.85
CA ARG A 83 6.20 11.96 -4.65
C ARG A 83 6.30 11.57 -3.18
N GLY A 84 6.02 10.30 -2.91
CA GLY A 84 6.20 9.68 -1.60
C GLY A 84 4.93 9.60 -0.77
N GLY A 85 4.83 8.55 0.05
CA GLY A 85 3.68 8.32 0.92
C GLY A 85 3.88 8.89 2.33
N HIS A 86 2.78 9.11 3.03
CA HIS A 86 2.79 9.60 4.41
C HIS A 86 1.50 9.28 5.15
N VAL A 87 1.57 9.30 6.46
CA VAL A 87 0.45 9.10 7.37
C VAL A 87 -0.04 10.46 7.87
N ILE A 88 -1.33 10.67 7.85
CA ILE A 88 -1.98 11.86 8.41
C ILE A 88 -2.74 11.46 9.68
N ILE A 89 -2.46 12.19 10.76
CA ILE A 89 -3.20 12.08 12.03
C ILE A 89 -3.81 13.44 12.39
N LYS A 90 -4.70 13.46 13.35
CA LYS A 90 -5.22 14.72 13.90
C LYS A 90 -4.08 15.53 14.53
N LYS A 91 -3.96 16.82 14.15
CA LYS A 91 -2.98 17.74 14.74
C LYS A 91 -3.16 17.82 16.26
N GLY A 92 -2.04 17.71 16.98
CA GLY A 92 -2.02 17.70 18.43
C GLY A 92 -2.12 16.30 19.07
N PHE A 93 -2.37 15.25 18.29
CA PHE A 93 -2.30 13.88 18.77
C PHE A 93 -0.87 13.35 18.71
N THR A 94 -0.52 12.51 19.68
CA THR A 94 0.76 11.80 19.67
C THR A 94 0.63 10.55 18.81
N PRO A 95 1.54 10.34 17.84
CA PRO A 95 1.53 9.12 17.02
C PRO A 95 1.66 7.86 17.89
N ASP A 96 0.77 6.90 17.68
CA ASP A 96 0.82 5.60 18.33
C ASP A 96 1.82 4.63 17.67
N SER A 97 1.87 3.38 18.11
CA SER A 97 2.76 2.36 17.54
C SER A 97 2.41 2.02 16.09
N PHE A 98 1.12 2.01 15.74
CA PHE A 98 0.70 1.75 14.37
C PHE A 98 1.06 2.92 13.45
N ASP A 99 0.81 4.17 13.87
CA ASP A 99 1.18 5.36 13.10
C ASP A 99 2.68 5.36 12.76
N LYS A 100 3.53 5.06 13.75
CA LYS A 100 4.99 5.02 13.59
C LYS A 100 5.45 3.89 12.67
N ALA A 101 4.90 2.68 12.85
CA ALA A 101 5.23 1.52 12.02
C ALA A 101 4.78 1.74 10.57
N LEU A 102 3.56 2.25 10.37
CA LEU A 102 3.01 2.55 9.05
C LEU A 102 3.80 3.65 8.34
N ALA A 103 4.18 4.71 9.06
CA ALA A 103 4.98 5.81 8.51
C ALA A 103 6.40 5.35 8.13
N SER A 104 7.02 4.50 8.94
CA SER A 104 8.31 3.89 8.62
C SER A 104 8.23 3.02 7.36
N PHE A 105 7.20 2.19 7.26
CA PHE A 105 6.97 1.35 6.10
C PHE A 105 6.71 2.18 4.85
N ILE A 106 5.73 3.08 4.87
CA ILE A 106 5.34 3.84 3.68
C ILE A 106 6.44 4.78 3.21
N GLY A 107 7.20 5.38 4.13
CA GLY A 107 8.33 6.24 3.78
C GLY A 107 9.46 5.50 3.08
N SER A 108 9.67 4.22 3.41
CA SER A 108 10.63 3.35 2.72
C SER A 108 10.05 2.78 1.42
N PHE A 109 8.79 2.40 1.43
CA PHE A 109 8.11 1.82 0.27
C PHE A 109 7.81 2.88 -0.80
N MET A 110 7.30 4.06 -0.42
CA MET A 110 7.04 5.21 -1.31
C MET A 110 7.89 6.40 -0.87
N PRO A 111 9.20 6.44 -1.18
CA PRO A 111 10.09 7.51 -0.72
C PRO A 111 9.83 8.84 -1.45
N GLY A 112 10.12 9.96 -0.77
CA GLY A 112 10.03 11.30 -1.37
C GLY A 112 9.49 12.39 -0.45
N ARG A 113 8.85 12.04 0.67
CA ARG A 113 8.38 13.00 1.67
C ARG A 113 9.45 13.29 2.70
N ALA A 114 9.61 14.56 3.05
CA ALA A 114 10.51 14.97 4.14
C ALA A 114 9.98 14.53 5.51
N SER A 115 8.66 14.46 5.68
CA SER A 115 8.00 13.95 6.87
C SER A 115 6.97 12.88 6.48
N THR A 116 7.05 11.73 7.14
CA THR A 116 6.15 10.60 6.92
C THR A 116 4.99 10.53 7.91
N ILE A 117 4.96 11.43 8.91
CA ILE A 117 3.80 11.67 9.77
C ILE A 117 3.46 13.15 9.73
N VAL A 118 2.22 13.48 9.40
CA VAL A 118 1.74 14.86 9.27
C VAL A 118 0.51 15.07 10.13
N GLY A 119 0.54 16.03 11.03
CA GLY A 119 -0.62 16.45 11.82
C GLY A 119 -1.47 17.46 11.05
N ARG A 120 -2.75 17.13 10.79
CA ARG A 120 -3.71 18.01 10.09
C ARG A 120 -4.88 18.39 10.98
N SER A 121 -5.36 19.63 10.88
CA SER A 121 -6.55 20.15 11.60
C SER A 121 -7.68 20.60 10.65
N ASP A 122 -7.41 20.66 9.38
CA ASP A 122 -8.29 21.15 8.31
C ASP A 122 -9.05 20.02 7.58
N LEU A 123 -8.73 18.75 7.85
CA LEU A 123 -9.44 17.62 7.26
C LEU A 123 -10.62 17.18 8.12
N ALA A 124 -11.77 16.90 7.49
CA ALA A 124 -12.99 16.56 8.19
C ALA A 124 -12.91 15.20 8.92
N ASN A 125 -12.44 14.14 8.24
CA ASN A 125 -12.46 12.80 8.81
C ASN A 125 -11.53 12.62 10.02
N PRO A 126 -10.28 13.14 10.04
CA PRO A 126 -9.47 13.16 11.27
C PRO A 126 -10.15 13.92 12.42
N ASN A 127 -10.87 15.02 12.13
CA ASN A 127 -11.59 15.78 13.14
C ASN A 127 -12.80 15.01 13.67
N ARG A 128 -13.59 14.38 12.80
CA ARG A 128 -14.74 13.54 13.16
C ARG A 128 -14.31 12.33 14.00
N ALA A 129 -13.22 11.68 13.61
CA ALA A 129 -12.65 10.56 14.34
C ALA A 129 -12.20 10.96 15.76
N ALA A 130 -11.51 12.10 15.89
CA ALA A 130 -11.10 12.63 17.17
C ALA A 130 -12.31 12.91 18.08
N SER A 131 -13.38 13.53 17.55
CA SER A 131 -14.61 13.81 18.28
C SER A 131 -15.38 12.55 18.68
N ALA A 132 -15.29 11.48 17.86
CA ALA A 132 -15.95 10.20 18.12
C ALA A 132 -15.11 9.20 18.94
N GLY A 133 -13.88 9.58 19.34
CA GLY A 133 -12.97 8.71 20.09
C GLY A 133 -12.49 7.50 19.28
N VAL A 134 -12.40 7.63 17.94
CA VAL A 134 -11.98 6.59 17.01
C VAL A 134 -10.45 6.63 16.84
N ASN A 135 -9.78 5.49 17.00
CA ASN A 135 -8.34 5.34 16.71
C ASN A 135 -8.10 5.35 15.20
N TYR A 136 -7.88 6.52 14.63
CA TYR A 136 -7.90 6.80 13.19
C TYR A 136 -6.61 7.38 12.67
N ARG A 137 -6.24 6.98 11.44
CA ARG A 137 -5.26 7.63 10.57
C ARG A 137 -5.70 7.54 9.11
N LEU A 138 -5.20 8.48 8.31
CA LEU A 138 -5.31 8.48 6.87
C LEU A 138 -3.93 8.17 6.27
N LEU A 139 -3.87 7.29 5.30
CA LEU A 139 -2.67 6.94 4.57
C LEU A 139 -2.74 7.50 3.15
N GLU A 140 -1.82 8.40 2.84
CA GLU A 140 -1.48 8.77 1.47
C GLU A 140 -0.46 7.76 0.94
N CYS A 141 -0.91 6.88 0.04
CA CYS A 141 -0.10 5.77 -0.46
C CYS A 141 0.96 6.17 -1.50
N GLY A 142 1.15 7.45 -1.74
CA GLY A 142 1.98 8.05 -2.78
C GLY A 142 1.15 9.02 -3.61
N PHE A 143 1.75 9.64 -4.62
CA PHE A 143 1.07 10.61 -5.49
C PHE A 143 0.51 9.93 -6.74
N ILE A 144 -0.80 10.03 -6.98
CA ILE A 144 -1.42 9.51 -8.21
C ILE A 144 -0.92 10.28 -9.44
N THR A 145 -0.57 11.55 -9.29
CA THR A 145 -0.01 12.42 -10.35
C THR A 145 1.45 12.11 -10.70
N ASN A 146 2.15 11.34 -9.86
CA ASN A 146 3.52 10.91 -10.11
C ASN A 146 3.54 9.52 -10.77
N ASP A 147 4.13 9.41 -11.96
CA ASP A 147 4.15 8.16 -12.73
C ASP A 147 4.85 7.01 -12.00
N SER A 148 5.93 7.31 -11.27
CA SER A 148 6.69 6.29 -10.52
C SER A 148 5.88 5.77 -9.32
N ASP A 149 5.25 6.67 -8.54
CA ASP A 149 4.44 6.28 -7.40
C ASP A 149 3.21 5.48 -7.85
N ARG A 150 2.52 5.97 -8.91
CA ARG A 150 1.36 5.29 -9.49
C ARG A 150 1.71 3.91 -10.03
N ALA A 151 2.81 3.80 -10.79
CA ALA A 151 3.27 2.51 -11.31
C ALA A 151 3.65 1.55 -10.18
N LYS A 152 4.33 2.03 -9.14
CA LYS A 152 4.71 1.21 -7.98
C LYS A 152 3.49 0.75 -7.19
N PHE A 153 2.52 1.64 -6.94
CA PHE A 153 1.26 1.30 -6.30
C PHE A 153 0.55 0.14 -7.03
N MET A 154 0.47 0.23 -8.38
CA MET A 154 -0.23 -0.77 -9.18
C MET A 154 0.53 -2.09 -9.28
N ASN A 155 1.84 -2.04 -9.50
CA ASN A 155 2.65 -3.24 -9.77
C ASN A 155 3.08 -3.97 -8.50
N GLN A 156 3.10 -3.29 -7.34
CA GLN A 156 3.53 -3.85 -6.05
C GLN A 156 2.42 -3.72 -4.99
N MET A 157 1.15 -3.84 -5.41
CA MET A 157 -0.01 -3.70 -4.52
C MET A 157 -0.02 -4.75 -3.41
N ASP A 158 0.43 -5.97 -3.68
CA ASP A 158 0.54 -7.03 -2.68
C ASP A 158 1.56 -6.69 -1.61
N ASP A 159 2.72 -6.16 -2.00
CA ASP A 159 3.77 -5.75 -1.06
C ASP A 159 3.31 -4.55 -0.23
N LEU A 160 2.60 -3.59 -0.84
CA LEU A 160 1.98 -2.48 -0.14
C LEU A 160 0.97 -2.97 0.90
N ALA A 161 0.06 -3.87 0.51
CA ALA A 161 -0.94 -4.42 1.42
C ALA A 161 -0.30 -5.22 2.56
N ARG A 162 0.68 -6.06 2.29
CA ARG A 162 1.42 -6.82 3.31
C ARG A 162 2.16 -5.91 4.29
N GLY A 163 2.79 -4.86 3.80
CA GLY A 163 3.48 -3.89 4.65
C GLY A 163 2.52 -3.13 5.57
N ILE A 164 1.35 -2.73 5.08
CA ILE A 164 0.29 -2.12 5.90
C ILE A 164 -0.19 -3.10 6.98
N LEU A 165 -0.46 -4.36 6.61
CA LEU A 165 -0.90 -5.39 7.56
C LEU A 165 0.16 -5.66 8.63
N HIS A 166 1.44 -5.75 8.23
CA HIS A 166 2.55 -5.93 9.16
C HIS A 166 2.65 -4.76 10.15
N ALA A 167 2.55 -3.52 9.67
CA ALA A 167 2.52 -2.34 10.51
C ALA A 167 1.36 -2.38 11.53
N ALA A 168 0.21 -2.94 11.15
CA ALA A 168 -0.95 -3.14 12.01
C ALA A 168 -0.84 -4.36 12.95
N GLY A 169 0.29 -5.09 12.95
CA GLY A 169 0.48 -6.31 13.73
C GLY A 169 -0.43 -7.46 13.28
N ILE A 170 -0.78 -7.49 12.00
CA ILE A 170 -1.59 -8.53 11.37
C ILE A 170 -0.68 -9.34 10.44
N GLY A 171 -0.63 -10.66 10.70
CA GLY A 171 0.27 -11.55 9.99
C GLY A 171 1.68 -11.51 10.56
N ALA A 172 1.99 -12.44 11.46
CA ALA A 172 3.30 -12.57 12.10
C ALA A 172 4.39 -13.12 11.19
N SER A 173 4.08 -13.44 9.95
CA SER A 173 5.05 -13.78 8.94
C SER A 173 5.05 -12.68 7.87
N SER A 174 5.89 -11.67 8.11
CA SER A 174 6.46 -10.94 6.98
C SER A 174 6.87 -11.95 5.92
N PRO A 175 6.57 -11.76 4.66
CA PRO A 175 7.56 -12.07 3.69
C PRO A 175 8.59 -10.92 3.77
N VAL A 176 9.51 -10.97 4.72
CA VAL A 176 10.90 -10.74 4.37
C VAL A 176 11.05 -11.52 3.07
N PRO A 177 11.61 -10.97 1.95
CA PRO A 177 12.04 -11.83 0.86
C PRO A 177 12.81 -12.95 1.55
N GLU A 178 12.22 -14.12 1.56
CA GLU A 178 12.79 -15.27 2.19
C GLU A 178 14.16 -15.40 1.54
N LYS A 179 15.21 -15.13 2.31
CA LYS A 179 16.53 -15.56 1.90
C LYS A 179 16.30 -16.99 1.46
N PRO A 180 16.54 -17.33 0.17
CA PRO A 180 16.12 -18.59 -0.39
C PRO A 180 16.36 -19.68 0.63
N ALA A 181 15.31 -20.39 1.04
CA ALA A 181 15.42 -21.48 1.97
C ALA A 181 16.54 -22.36 1.44
N THR A 182 17.54 -22.62 2.25
CA THR A 182 18.64 -23.53 1.87
C THR A 182 17.96 -24.81 1.39
N PRO A 183 18.22 -25.30 0.17
CA PRO A 183 17.50 -26.45 -0.37
C PRO A 183 17.65 -27.61 0.62
N SER A 184 16.55 -28.06 1.19
CA SER A 184 16.53 -29.19 2.13
C SER A 184 16.66 -30.54 1.45
N VAL A 185 16.89 -30.56 0.13
CA VAL A 185 17.09 -31.78 -0.64
C VAL A 185 18.40 -31.65 -1.43
N PRO A 186 19.46 -32.37 -1.09
CA PRO A 186 20.69 -32.42 -1.87
C PRO A 186 20.38 -32.88 -3.31
N GLY A 187 20.74 -32.06 -4.31
CA GLY A 187 20.68 -32.44 -5.72
C GLY A 187 19.51 -31.90 -6.54
N LYS A 188 18.51 -31.19 -5.97
CA LYS A 188 17.46 -30.51 -6.77
C LYS A 188 17.74 -29.02 -6.93
N LEU A 189 17.97 -28.58 -8.16
CA LEU A 189 18.05 -27.17 -8.52
C LEU A 189 16.73 -26.73 -9.17
N TYR A 190 16.17 -25.62 -8.71
CA TYR A 190 15.04 -24.99 -9.34
C TYR A 190 15.55 -23.85 -10.25
N ARG A 191 15.11 -23.87 -11.52
CA ARG A 191 15.50 -22.84 -12.51
C ARG A 191 14.35 -21.86 -12.68
N VAL A 192 14.66 -20.56 -12.59
CA VAL A 192 13.74 -19.49 -12.97
C VAL A 192 14.17 -18.99 -14.36
N GLN A 193 13.27 -19.06 -15.33
CA GLN A 193 13.51 -18.60 -16.70
C GLN A 193 12.91 -17.20 -16.88
N LEU A 194 13.73 -16.21 -17.23
CA LEU A 194 13.32 -14.81 -17.40
C LEU A 194 13.01 -14.42 -18.86
N GLY A 195 13.23 -15.32 -19.81
CA GLY A 195 12.92 -15.07 -21.23
C GLY A 195 13.20 -16.27 -22.10
N ALA A 196 12.54 -16.33 -23.26
CA ALA A 196 12.80 -17.28 -24.34
C ALA A 196 12.85 -16.49 -25.66
N PHE A 197 13.88 -16.73 -26.47
CA PHE A 197 14.14 -15.97 -27.71
C PHE A 197 14.43 -16.94 -28.84
N SER A 198 13.81 -16.74 -30.01
CA SER A 198 14.06 -17.51 -31.22
C SER A 198 15.37 -17.06 -31.92
N ILE A 199 15.90 -15.89 -31.58
CA ILE A 199 17.11 -15.31 -32.19
C ILE A 199 18.17 -15.17 -31.09
N LYS A 200 19.34 -15.81 -31.28
CA LYS A 200 20.44 -15.84 -30.32
C LYS A 200 20.91 -14.44 -29.88
N SER A 201 21.07 -13.52 -30.84
CA SER A 201 21.52 -12.15 -30.53
C SER A 201 20.56 -11.38 -29.61
N ASN A 202 19.26 -11.66 -29.66
CA ASN A 202 18.28 -11.05 -28.76
C ASN A 202 18.43 -11.60 -27.33
N ALA A 203 18.70 -12.89 -27.17
CA ALA A 203 19.00 -13.49 -25.87
C ALA A 203 20.28 -12.92 -25.27
N GLU A 204 21.34 -12.75 -26.10
CA GLU A 204 22.63 -12.18 -25.69
C GLU A 204 22.48 -10.71 -25.26
N LYS A 205 21.70 -9.91 -25.99
CA LYS A 205 21.40 -8.52 -25.64
C LYS A 205 20.68 -8.45 -24.29
N PHE A 206 19.63 -9.22 -24.12
CA PHE A 206 18.88 -9.27 -22.85
C PHE A 206 19.74 -9.76 -21.69
N ALA A 207 20.60 -10.74 -21.91
CA ALA A 207 21.57 -11.17 -20.89
C ALA A 207 22.57 -10.05 -20.53
N GLY A 208 22.96 -9.22 -21.48
CA GLY A 208 23.78 -8.02 -21.23
C GLY A 208 23.08 -7.01 -20.33
N GLU A 209 21.80 -6.74 -20.59
CA GLU A 209 20.97 -5.85 -19.76
C GLU A 209 20.80 -6.39 -18.33
N LEU A 210 20.65 -7.70 -18.17
CA LEU A 210 20.58 -8.34 -16.84
C LEU A 210 21.93 -8.24 -16.10
N ARG A 211 23.07 -8.40 -16.80
CA ARG A 211 24.39 -8.23 -16.19
C ARG A 211 24.64 -6.82 -15.70
N SER A 212 24.20 -5.80 -16.43
CA SER A 212 24.31 -4.39 -16.01
C SER A 212 23.51 -4.09 -14.73
N LYS A 213 22.50 -4.93 -14.43
CA LYS A 213 21.68 -4.88 -13.21
C LYS A 213 22.20 -5.80 -12.09
N GLY A 214 23.39 -6.41 -12.25
CA GLY A 214 24.03 -7.24 -11.25
C GLY A 214 23.62 -8.73 -11.25
N TYR A 215 22.82 -9.19 -12.21
CA TYR A 215 22.45 -10.60 -12.37
C TYR A 215 23.54 -11.39 -13.09
N LYS A 216 23.52 -12.73 -12.93
CA LYS A 216 24.42 -13.66 -13.65
C LYS A 216 23.59 -14.58 -14.55
N PRO A 217 23.07 -14.09 -15.70
CA PRO A 217 22.25 -14.90 -16.58
C PRO A 217 23.04 -15.95 -17.31
N ILE A 218 22.43 -17.11 -17.52
CA ILE A 218 22.96 -18.21 -18.35
C ILE A 218 22.03 -18.36 -19.57
N ILE A 219 22.60 -18.47 -20.76
CA ILE A 219 21.86 -18.76 -21.99
C ILE A 219 21.99 -20.27 -22.25
N THR A 220 20.87 -20.96 -22.39
CA THR A 220 20.79 -22.40 -22.70
C THR A 220 20.01 -22.59 -24.00
N HIS A 221 20.38 -23.60 -24.79
CA HIS A 221 19.62 -24.05 -25.96
C HIS A 221 18.74 -25.26 -25.60
N TYR A 222 17.60 -25.35 -26.24
CA TYR A 222 16.74 -26.54 -26.22
C TYR A 222 16.46 -26.96 -27.64
#